data_a4732c0508d0421ba6ace23daa06a295
#
_entry.id   a4732c0508d0421ba6ace23daa06a295
#
_cell.length_a   1.000
_cell.length_b   1.000
_cell.length_c   1.000
_cell.angle_alpha   90.00
_cell.angle_beta   90.00
_cell.angle_gamma   90.00
#
_symmetry.space_group_name_H-M   'P 1'
#
loop_
_entity.id
_entity.type
_entity.pdbx_description
1 polymer ?
#
loop_
_entity_poly.entity_id
_entity_poly.type
_entity_poly.pdbx_seq_one_letter_code
_entity_poly.pdbx_strand_id
1 'polypeptide(L)'
;MPSESELVELEARRAELRRHYLRPPSDRPPSTARGIHHAVLICSDVEQTIRFYQDLLGFPLVELVENRDYPGSSHFFFDLGNRTLLGFFDFPGLGLEPGIEAIGGVQHIAISAARDRGEEVRDRLDTAGVKYAGPDRGIEESMYFKDPDGIQIELLSDPLMFFAGKQLDE
;
A
#
# COMPACT_ATOMS: atom_id res chain seq x y z
N MET A 1 3.07 16.88 -19.74
CA MET A 1 1.62 16.66 -19.55
C MET A 1 1.01 16.45 -20.91
N PRO A 2 0.07 15.50 -21.11
CA PRO A 2 -0.60 15.31 -22.37
C PRO A 2 -1.35 16.58 -22.82
N SER A 3 -1.45 16.80 -24.13
CA SER A 3 -2.29 17.84 -24.72
C SER A 3 -3.78 17.50 -24.57
N GLU A 4 -4.66 18.48 -24.81
CA GLU A 4 -6.12 18.26 -24.72
C GLU A 4 -6.60 17.18 -25.70
N SER A 5 -6.06 17.13 -26.92
CA SER A 5 -6.37 16.09 -27.91
C SER A 5 -5.93 14.70 -27.43
N GLU A 6 -4.72 14.57 -26.86
CA GLU A 6 -4.26 13.31 -26.29
C GLU A 6 -5.12 12.85 -25.10
N LEU A 7 -5.60 13.77 -24.26
CA LEU A 7 -6.52 13.42 -23.17
C LEU A 7 -7.85 12.87 -23.70
N VAL A 8 -8.39 13.43 -24.79
CA VAL A 8 -9.61 12.92 -25.44
C VAL A 8 -9.40 11.52 -26.01
N GLU A 9 -8.27 11.28 -26.68
CA GLU A 9 -7.93 9.95 -27.21
C GLU A 9 -7.75 8.91 -26.11
N LEU A 10 -7.07 9.28 -25.01
CA LEU A 10 -6.88 8.41 -23.87
C LEU A 10 -8.21 8.06 -23.18
N GLU A 11 -9.16 9.01 -23.09
CA GLU A 11 -10.48 8.72 -22.54
C GLU A 11 -11.30 7.81 -23.47
N ALA A 12 -11.25 8.04 -24.77
CA ALA A 12 -11.90 7.17 -25.74
C ALA A 12 -11.34 5.73 -25.65
N ARG A 13 -10.03 5.59 -25.49
CA ARG A 13 -9.38 4.30 -25.28
C ARG A 13 -9.82 3.62 -23.98
N ARG A 14 -9.89 4.35 -22.84
CA ARG A 14 -10.43 3.83 -21.60
C ARG A 14 -11.88 3.37 -21.71
N ALA A 15 -12.72 4.15 -22.41
CA ALA A 15 -14.11 3.79 -22.65
C ALA A 15 -14.25 2.49 -23.47
N GLU A 16 -13.40 2.29 -24.47
CA GLU A 16 -13.33 1.06 -25.25
C GLU A 16 -12.93 -0.13 -24.37
N LEU A 17 -11.88 0.01 -23.56
CA LEU A 17 -11.41 -1.02 -22.65
C LEU A 17 -12.48 -1.41 -21.62
N ARG A 18 -13.19 -0.43 -21.04
CA ARG A 18 -14.32 -0.71 -20.13
C ARG A 18 -15.40 -1.53 -20.83
N ARG A 19 -15.82 -1.16 -22.03
CA ARG A 19 -16.85 -1.91 -22.79
C ARG A 19 -16.42 -3.34 -23.09
N HIS A 20 -15.13 -3.55 -23.33
CA HIS A 20 -14.63 -4.85 -23.73
C HIS A 20 -14.34 -5.80 -22.54
N TYR A 21 -13.79 -5.27 -21.48
CA TYR A 21 -13.24 -6.09 -20.38
C TYR A 21 -13.98 -5.96 -19.05
N LEU A 22 -14.59 -4.82 -18.74
CA LEU A 22 -15.25 -4.61 -17.47
C LEU A 22 -16.68 -5.16 -17.52
N ARG A 23 -16.88 -6.31 -16.89
CA ARG A 23 -18.20 -6.93 -16.77
C ARG A 23 -18.98 -6.33 -15.61
N PRO A 24 -20.32 -6.26 -15.70
CA PRO A 24 -21.17 -5.99 -14.54
C PRO A 24 -20.87 -6.97 -13.40
N PRO A 25 -21.02 -6.59 -12.13
CA PRO A 25 -20.74 -7.48 -10.99
C PRO A 25 -21.47 -8.84 -11.10
N SER A 26 -22.75 -8.85 -11.52
CA SER A 26 -23.53 -10.07 -11.72
C SER A 26 -22.94 -11.08 -12.70
N ASP A 27 -22.11 -10.60 -13.65
CA ASP A 27 -21.57 -11.41 -14.74
C ASP A 27 -20.08 -11.72 -14.54
N ARG A 28 -19.51 -11.28 -13.41
CA ARG A 28 -18.09 -11.55 -13.07
C ARG A 28 -17.95 -12.99 -12.55
N PRO A 29 -17.05 -13.79 -13.09
CA PRO A 29 -16.75 -15.08 -12.49
C PRO A 29 -16.10 -14.87 -11.10
N PRO A 30 -16.25 -15.81 -10.17
CA PRO A 30 -15.54 -15.75 -8.90
C PRO A 30 -14.02 -15.73 -9.14
N SER A 31 -13.31 -14.99 -8.31
CA SER A 31 -11.84 -14.98 -8.36
C SER A 31 -11.27 -16.36 -8.02
N THR A 32 -10.24 -16.77 -8.72
CA THR A 32 -9.43 -17.94 -8.37
C THR A 32 -8.52 -17.68 -7.17
N ALA A 33 -8.23 -16.39 -6.86
CA ALA A 33 -7.47 -15.98 -5.70
C ALA A 33 -8.37 -15.92 -4.45
N ARG A 34 -7.75 -16.11 -3.28
CA ARG A 34 -8.42 -15.96 -1.96
C ARG A 34 -8.07 -14.63 -1.29
N GLY A 35 -7.32 -13.77 -1.94
CA GLY A 35 -6.79 -12.50 -1.45
C GLY A 35 -5.26 -12.45 -1.55
N ILE A 36 -4.67 -11.40 -1.05
CA ILE A 36 -3.21 -11.27 -0.93
C ILE A 36 -2.78 -11.97 0.35
N HIS A 37 -1.91 -12.98 0.26
CA HIS A 37 -1.33 -13.63 1.43
C HIS A 37 -0.34 -12.70 2.13
N HIS A 38 0.64 -12.19 1.40
CA HIS A 38 1.59 -11.17 1.87
C HIS A 38 2.18 -10.41 0.69
N ALA A 39 2.62 -9.19 0.95
CA ALA A 39 3.53 -8.43 0.11
C ALA A 39 4.88 -8.35 0.84
N VAL A 40 6.00 -8.38 0.10
CA VAL A 40 7.34 -8.26 0.70
C VAL A 40 8.10 -7.13 0.03
N LEU A 41 8.71 -6.30 0.84
CA LEU A 41 9.50 -5.14 0.44
C LEU A 41 10.94 -5.30 0.97
N ILE A 42 11.79 -4.37 0.61
CA ILE A 42 13.17 -4.32 1.11
C ILE A 42 13.33 -3.06 1.96
N CYS A 43 13.93 -3.21 3.14
CA CYS A 43 14.25 -2.11 4.03
C CYS A 43 15.76 -1.95 4.20
N SER A 44 16.18 -0.73 4.54
CA SER A 44 17.56 -0.41 4.83
C SER A 44 17.97 -0.72 6.27
N ASP A 45 16.99 -0.64 7.21
CA ASP A 45 17.23 -0.85 8.64
C ASP A 45 16.04 -1.54 9.29
N VAL A 46 16.27 -2.72 9.86
CA VAL A 46 15.23 -3.58 10.46
C VAL A 46 14.56 -2.88 11.66
N GLU A 47 15.35 -2.32 12.59
CA GLU A 47 14.80 -1.70 13.79
C GLU A 47 14.00 -0.43 13.47
N GLN A 48 14.51 0.40 12.56
CA GLN A 48 13.81 1.61 12.12
C GLN A 48 12.47 1.26 11.44
N THR A 49 12.47 0.23 10.61
CA THR A 49 11.26 -0.28 9.95
C THR A 49 10.26 -0.83 10.98
N ILE A 50 10.72 -1.61 11.96
CA ILE A 50 9.84 -2.12 13.03
C ILE A 50 9.22 -0.96 13.82
N ARG A 51 9.99 0.02 14.24
CA ARG A 51 9.46 1.20 14.96
C ARG A 51 8.43 1.96 14.14
N PHE A 52 8.67 2.10 12.85
CA PHE A 52 7.72 2.79 11.98
C PHE A 52 6.40 2.03 11.85
N TYR A 53 6.44 0.77 11.49
CA TYR A 53 5.21 0.01 11.24
C TYR A 53 4.50 -0.42 12.52
N GLN A 54 5.23 -0.85 13.55
CA GLN A 54 4.62 -1.28 14.80
C GLN A 54 4.27 -0.12 15.74
N ASP A 55 5.25 0.73 16.06
CA ASP A 55 5.05 1.73 17.12
C ASP A 55 4.30 2.95 16.59
N LEU A 56 4.57 3.37 15.34
CA LEU A 56 3.94 4.56 14.75
C LEU A 56 2.61 4.21 14.07
N LEU A 57 2.56 3.19 13.20
CA LEU A 57 1.32 2.83 12.50
C LEU A 57 0.43 1.87 13.28
N GLY A 58 0.97 1.13 14.25
CA GLY A 58 0.22 0.19 15.07
C GLY A 58 -0.03 -1.15 14.40
N PHE A 59 0.81 -1.56 13.46
CA PHE A 59 0.75 -2.89 12.82
C PHE A 59 1.63 -3.86 13.59
N PRO A 60 1.07 -4.87 14.30
CA PRO A 60 1.87 -5.75 15.13
C PRO A 60 2.92 -6.53 14.33
N LEU A 61 4.15 -6.56 14.81
CA LEU A 61 5.17 -7.50 14.34
C LEU A 61 4.76 -8.90 14.77
N VAL A 62 4.65 -9.84 13.83
CA VAL A 62 4.19 -11.21 14.10
C VAL A 62 5.24 -12.28 13.84
N GLU A 63 6.29 -11.96 13.11
CA GLU A 63 7.41 -12.86 12.85
C GLU A 63 8.68 -12.07 12.56
N LEU A 64 9.81 -12.59 13.00
CA LEU A 64 11.16 -12.09 12.68
C LEU A 64 12.14 -13.27 12.71
N VAL A 65 12.63 -13.66 11.54
CA VAL A 65 13.53 -14.81 11.37
C VAL A 65 14.70 -14.46 10.46
N GLU A 66 15.72 -15.30 10.46
CA GLU A 66 16.78 -15.20 9.45
C GLU A 66 16.23 -15.57 8.07
N ASN A 67 16.64 -14.85 7.04
CA ASN A 67 16.32 -15.17 5.65
C ASN A 67 17.03 -16.47 5.24
N ARG A 68 16.25 -17.51 4.95
CA ARG A 68 16.76 -18.83 4.59
C ARG A 68 17.71 -18.79 3.38
N ASP A 69 17.43 -17.94 2.42
CA ASP A 69 18.10 -17.90 1.12
C ASP A 69 19.27 -16.91 1.07
N TYR A 70 19.41 -16.05 2.11
CA TYR A 70 20.50 -15.10 2.25
C TYR A 70 20.90 -14.97 3.74
N PRO A 71 21.85 -15.80 4.21
CA PRO A 71 22.28 -15.79 5.60
C PRO A 71 22.77 -14.41 6.08
N GLY A 72 22.34 -13.99 7.27
CA GLY A 72 22.59 -12.67 7.82
C GLY A 72 21.59 -11.59 7.42
N SER A 73 20.67 -11.88 6.49
CA SER A 73 19.50 -11.07 6.18
C SER A 73 18.34 -11.46 7.09
N SER A 74 17.50 -10.52 7.46
CA SER A 74 16.28 -10.77 8.23
C SER A 74 15.08 -10.90 7.32
N HIS A 75 14.09 -11.66 7.74
CA HIS A 75 12.77 -11.71 7.13
C HIS A 75 11.73 -11.54 8.23
N PHE A 76 10.89 -10.52 8.15
CA PHE A 76 9.93 -10.21 9.21
C PHE A 76 8.61 -9.71 8.63
N PHE A 77 7.55 -9.82 9.44
CA PHE A 77 6.18 -9.60 9.00
C PHE A 77 5.37 -8.81 10.01
N PHE A 78 4.54 -7.92 9.48
CA PHE A 78 3.50 -7.22 10.23
C PHE A 78 2.12 -7.73 9.84
N ASP A 79 1.22 -7.83 10.82
CA ASP A 79 -0.20 -8.11 10.58
C ASP A 79 -0.91 -6.83 10.12
N LEU A 80 -1.49 -6.87 8.92
CA LEU A 80 -2.33 -5.80 8.37
C LEU A 80 -3.83 -6.04 8.63
N GLY A 81 -4.18 -7.07 9.40
CA GLY A 81 -5.56 -7.51 9.54
C GLY A 81 -6.04 -8.36 8.35
N ASN A 82 -7.26 -8.85 8.46
CA ASN A 82 -7.89 -9.69 7.42
C ASN A 82 -6.99 -10.82 6.88
N ARG A 83 -6.08 -11.37 7.73
CA ARG A 83 -5.13 -12.43 7.38
C ARG A 83 -4.14 -12.05 6.27
N THR A 84 -3.86 -10.76 6.10
CA THR A 84 -2.87 -10.24 5.15
C THR A 84 -1.64 -9.76 5.91
N LEU A 85 -0.46 -10.07 5.39
CA LEU A 85 0.80 -9.67 6.00
C LEU A 85 1.55 -8.70 5.09
N LEU A 86 2.29 -7.78 5.71
CA LEU A 86 3.32 -6.99 5.05
C LEU A 86 4.68 -7.47 5.58
N GLY A 87 5.51 -7.97 4.66
CA GLY A 87 6.82 -8.50 4.99
C GLY A 87 7.96 -7.59 4.52
N PHE A 88 9.11 -7.77 5.13
CA PHE A 88 10.34 -7.09 4.77
C PHE A 88 11.52 -8.02 4.77
N PHE A 89 12.45 -7.73 3.86
CA PHE A 89 13.84 -8.20 3.93
C PHE A 89 14.77 -7.02 4.15
N ASP A 90 15.85 -7.22 4.89
CA ASP A 90 17.06 -6.44 4.73
C ASP A 90 18.12 -7.26 4.00
N PHE A 91 19.08 -6.59 3.36
CA PHE A 91 20.20 -7.24 2.68
C PHE A 91 21.51 -6.54 3.05
N PRO A 92 22.05 -6.80 4.26
CA PRO A 92 23.26 -6.14 4.73
C PRO A 92 24.43 -6.42 3.79
N GLY A 93 25.17 -5.36 3.47
CA GLY A 93 26.37 -5.45 2.64
C GLY A 93 26.12 -5.42 1.11
N LEU A 94 24.88 -5.44 0.62
CA LEU A 94 24.61 -5.34 -0.83
C LEU A 94 24.66 -3.90 -1.36
N GLY A 95 24.57 -2.87 -0.50
CA GLY A 95 24.56 -1.48 -0.94
C GLY A 95 23.41 -1.15 -1.86
N LEU A 96 22.20 -1.68 -1.56
CA LEU A 96 21.04 -1.42 -2.38
C LEU A 96 20.62 0.05 -2.29
N GLU A 97 20.30 0.62 -3.44
CA GLU A 97 19.81 1.99 -3.52
C GLU A 97 18.29 2.03 -3.28
N PRO A 98 17.75 3.16 -2.77
CA PRO A 98 16.33 3.36 -2.63
C PRO A 98 15.57 3.13 -3.95
N GLY A 99 14.41 2.51 -3.88
CA GLY A 99 13.55 2.31 -5.03
C GLY A 99 13.06 3.63 -5.62
N ILE A 100 12.90 3.65 -6.94
CA ILE A 100 12.32 4.78 -7.67
C ILE A 100 10.99 4.35 -8.30
N GLU A 101 10.10 5.32 -8.54
CA GLU A 101 8.86 5.07 -9.26
C GLU A 101 9.17 4.74 -10.73
N ALA A 102 8.89 3.49 -11.13
CA ALA A 102 9.18 2.97 -12.46
C ALA A 102 8.15 1.92 -12.86
N ILE A 103 8.07 1.62 -14.18
CA ILE A 103 7.20 0.54 -14.70
C ILE A 103 7.61 -0.78 -14.05
N GLY A 104 6.64 -1.47 -13.41
CA GLY A 104 6.87 -2.69 -12.66
C GLY A 104 7.26 -2.47 -11.19
N GLY A 105 7.52 -1.22 -10.76
CA GLY A 105 7.76 -0.86 -9.37
C GLY A 105 6.45 -0.72 -8.57
N VAL A 106 6.59 -0.67 -7.25
CA VAL A 106 5.47 -0.35 -6.34
C VAL A 106 5.30 1.16 -6.33
N GLN A 107 4.12 1.65 -6.72
CA GLN A 107 3.81 3.07 -6.67
C GLN A 107 3.39 3.48 -5.25
N HIS A 108 2.45 2.74 -4.63
CA HIS A 108 2.10 2.85 -3.20
C HIS A 108 1.46 1.55 -2.71
N ILE A 109 1.32 1.43 -1.40
CA ILE A 109 0.54 0.38 -0.75
C ILE A 109 -0.61 1.06 -0.03
N ALA A 110 -1.83 0.75 -0.46
CA ALA A 110 -3.06 1.24 0.14
C ALA A 110 -3.55 0.25 1.20
N ILE A 111 -3.75 0.75 2.42
CA ILE A 111 -4.14 -0.03 3.59
C ILE A 111 -5.42 0.57 4.16
N SER A 112 -6.47 -0.24 4.22
CA SER A 112 -7.75 0.17 4.82
C SER A 112 -7.65 0.10 6.35
N ALA A 113 -8.04 1.19 7.02
CA ALA A 113 -8.13 1.29 8.48
C ALA A 113 -9.45 1.91 8.89
N ALA A 114 -10.02 1.48 10.02
CA ALA A 114 -11.18 2.16 10.56
C ALA A 114 -10.84 3.65 10.83
N ARG A 115 -11.84 4.53 10.66
CA ARG A 115 -11.66 5.98 10.76
C ARG A 115 -10.96 6.41 12.07
N ASP A 116 -11.42 5.89 13.21
CA ASP A 116 -10.85 6.17 14.52
C ASP A 116 -9.37 5.76 14.61
N ARG A 117 -9.02 4.64 14.00
CA ARG A 117 -7.62 4.16 13.91
C ARG A 117 -6.78 5.03 13.00
N GLY A 118 -7.34 5.50 11.88
CA GLY A 118 -6.68 6.47 11.00
C GLY A 118 -6.39 7.79 11.71
N GLU A 119 -7.32 8.28 12.53
CA GLU A 119 -7.14 9.48 13.36
C GLU A 119 -6.02 9.28 14.40
N GLU A 120 -5.97 8.16 15.09
CA GLU A 120 -4.87 7.81 16.02
C GLU A 120 -3.51 7.77 15.33
N VAL A 121 -3.44 7.23 14.10
CA VAL A 121 -2.21 7.22 13.30
C VAL A 121 -1.80 8.64 12.93
N ARG A 122 -2.75 9.49 12.53
CA ARG A 122 -2.49 10.90 12.22
C ARG A 122 -1.83 11.62 13.37
N ASP A 123 -2.39 11.49 14.58
CA ASP A 123 -1.86 12.12 15.79
C ASP A 123 -0.42 11.65 16.09
N ARG A 124 -0.13 10.37 15.84
CA ARG A 124 1.23 9.84 16.00
C ARG A 124 2.18 10.34 14.93
N LEU A 125 1.75 10.46 13.66
CA LEU A 125 2.54 11.05 12.57
C LEU A 125 2.88 12.50 12.88
N ASP A 126 1.91 13.29 13.34
CA ASP A 126 2.10 14.69 13.75
C ASP A 126 3.10 14.79 14.90
N THR A 127 2.96 13.96 15.93
CA THR A 127 3.88 13.91 17.07
C THR A 127 5.30 13.54 16.66
N ALA A 128 5.44 12.62 15.72
CA ALA A 128 6.73 12.17 15.18
C ALA A 128 7.32 13.11 14.11
N GLY A 129 6.56 14.12 13.68
CA GLY A 129 6.98 15.07 12.64
C GLY A 129 7.05 14.44 11.24
N VAL A 130 6.36 13.32 11.01
CA VAL A 130 6.27 12.67 9.70
C VAL A 130 5.29 13.45 8.84
N LYS A 131 5.74 13.90 7.68
CA LYS A 131 4.90 14.65 6.73
C LYS A 131 3.99 13.71 5.97
N TYR A 132 2.71 14.11 5.84
CA TYR A 132 1.74 13.41 5.02
C TYR A 132 0.94 14.39 4.15
N ALA A 133 0.33 13.90 3.08
CA ALA A 133 -0.65 14.61 2.27
C ALA A 133 -2.04 14.02 2.52
N GLY A 134 -3.08 14.84 2.48
CA GLY A 134 -4.44 14.49 2.88
C GLY A 134 -4.79 15.04 4.26
N PRO A 135 -5.98 14.81 4.79
CA PRO A 135 -7.01 13.84 4.37
C PRO A 135 -7.98 14.36 3.31
N ASP A 136 -7.65 15.36 2.54
CA ASP A 136 -8.61 16.08 1.73
C ASP A 136 -8.46 15.83 0.22
N ARG A 137 -9.04 14.75 -0.28
CA ARG A 137 -9.32 14.58 -1.71
C ARG A 137 -10.81 14.39 -2.02
N GLY A 138 -11.70 14.91 -1.16
CA GLY A 138 -13.11 15.16 -1.45
C GLY A 138 -14.07 13.99 -1.38
N ILE A 139 -13.65 12.74 -1.44
CA ILE A 139 -14.51 11.55 -1.36
C ILE A 139 -13.92 10.49 -0.43
N GLU A 140 -12.60 10.43 -0.32
CA GLU A 140 -11.86 9.43 0.45
C GLU A 140 -10.99 10.15 1.49
N GLU A 141 -11.11 9.74 2.74
CA GLU A 141 -10.17 10.18 3.77
C GLU A 141 -8.90 9.34 3.68
N SER A 142 -8.04 9.69 2.72
CA SER A 142 -6.75 9.04 2.53
C SER A 142 -5.62 9.93 3.03
N MET A 143 -4.69 9.34 3.75
CA MET A 143 -3.40 9.95 4.09
C MET A 143 -2.29 9.27 3.32
N TYR A 144 -1.46 10.06 2.67
CA TYR A 144 -0.29 9.59 1.93
C TYR A 144 0.98 10.04 2.63
N PHE A 145 1.81 9.12 3.03
CA PHE A 145 3.09 9.39 3.68
C PHE A 145 4.15 8.37 3.23
N LYS A 146 5.40 8.66 3.52
CA LYS A 146 6.52 7.77 3.19
C LYS A 146 7.03 7.08 4.45
N ASP A 147 7.37 5.82 4.30
CA ASP A 147 8.12 5.09 5.30
C ASP A 147 9.60 5.53 5.31
N PRO A 148 10.45 5.00 6.21
CA PRO A 148 11.86 5.39 6.30
C PRO A 148 12.66 5.21 5.01
N ASP A 149 12.30 4.24 4.17
CA ASP A 149 12.97 3.93 2.91
C ASP A 149 12.33 4.61 1.69
N GLY A 150 11.32 5.45 1.91
CA GLY A 150 10.64 6.21 0.87
C GLY A 150 9.49 5.46 0.19
N ILE A 151 9.11 4.29 0.68
CA ILE A 151 7.93 3.57 0.21
C ILE A 151 6.68 4.38 0.53
N GLN A 152 5.86 4.65 -0.48
CA GLN A 152 4.63 5.39 -0.27
C GLN A 152 3.54 4.50 0.29
N ILE A 153 3.00 4.91 1.44
CA ILE A 153 1.85 4.29 2.09
C ILE A 153 0.65 5.21 1.92
N GLU A 154 -0.48 4.63 1.54
CA GLU A 154 -1.79 5.24 1.64
C GLU A 154 -2.56 4.56 2.79
N LEU A 155 -2.99 5.33 3.75
CA LEU A 155 -3.91 4.86 4.78
C LEU A 155 -5.27 5.50 4.53
N LEU A 156 -6.29 4.67 4.26
CA LEU A 156 -7.62 5.14 3.89
C LEU A 156 -8.71 4.53 4.78
N SER A 157 -9.80 5.28 4.97
CA SER A 157 -10.93 4.82 5.78
C SER A 157 -11.95 4.00 5.02
N ASP A 158 -11.83 3.91 3.70
CA ASP A 158 -12.73 3.11 2.89
C ASP A 158 -12.60 1.61 3.22
N PRO A 159 -13.75 0.90 3.33
CA PRO A 159 -13.73 -0.55 3.46
C PRO A 159 -13.07 -1.24 2.27
N LEU A 160 -12.64 -2.48 2.47
CA LEU A 160 -12.18 -3.32 1.35
C LEU A 160 -13.27 -3.42 0.28
N MET A 161 -12.86 -3.47 -0.99
CA MET A 161 -13.74 -3.46 -2.17
C MET A 161 -14.49 -2.13 -2.42
N PHE A 162 -14.14 -1.05 -1.71
CA PHE A 162 -14.58 0.29 -2.05
C PHE A 162 -13.50 1.03 -2.84
N PHE A 163 -13.91 1.83 -3.81
CA PHE A 163 -13.02 2.72 -4.55
C PHE A 163 -13.80 3.93 -5.06
N ALA A 164 -13.30 5.13 -4.75
CA ALA A 164 -13.93 6.40 -5.13
C ALA A 164 -15.41 6.50 -4.70
N GLY A 165 -15.72 6.08 -3.47
CA GLY A 165 -17.07 6.10 -2.90
C GLY A 165 -18.03 5.07 -3.52
N LYS A 166 -17.52 4.11 -4.29
CA LYS A 166 -18.30 3.07 -4.94
C LYS A 166 -17.88 1.69 -4.46
N GLN A 167 -18.85 0.89 -4.05
CA GLN A 167 -18.66 -0.53 -3.81
C GLN A 167 -18.45 -1.26 -5.14
N LEU A 168 -17.47 -2.14 -5.23
CA LEU A 168 -17.04 -2.75 -6.49
C LEU A 168 -17.56 -4.18 -6.70
N ASP A 169 -18.09 -4.80 -5.66
CA ASP A 169 -18.60 -6.18 -5.66
C ASP A 169 -20.13 -6.28 -5.63
N GLU A 170 -20.84 -5.15 -5.64
CA GLU A 170 -22.29 -5.04 -5.77
C GLU A 170 -22.76 -4.52 -7.13
#